data_e6c5de415720b681419f237e2b4fabba
#
_entry.id   e6c5de415720b681419f237e2b4fabba
#
_cell.length_a   1.000
_cell.length_b   1.000
_cell.length_c   1.000
_cell.angle_alpha   90.00
_cell.angle_beta   90.00
_cell.angle_gamma   90.00
#
_symmetry.space_group_name_H-M   'P 1'
#
loop_
_entity.id
_entity.type
_entity.pdbx_description
1 polymer ?
#
loop_
_entity_poly.entity_id
_entity_poly.type
_entity_poly.pdbx_seq_one_letter_code
_entity_poly.pdbx_strand_id
1 'polypeptide(L)'
;IILDTEFVNPGKGQAFTRIKIKNLINNKILEKTIKIGESLNEADVVNTNMQFLYTENRKFFFMDLQTYEQLEVNDEIIGERSVWLCEGDECEVIMWDGKIIQVQLPQFVTLKVKSTETAAKGDTVSATLKEAILENGAEVKVPAFIKEGESIKVDTKSGEYSSRIKN
;
A
#
# COMPACT_ATOMS: atom_id res chain seq x y z
N ILE A 1 -4.82 1.94 14.72
CA ILE A 1 -5.79 1.10 14.00
C ILE A 1 -5.92 -0.26 14.67
N ILE A 2 -7.12 -0.84 14.68
CA ILE A 2 -7.35 -2.20 15.14
C ILE A 2 -7.04 -3.13 13.97
N LEU A 3 -6.14 -4.09 14.19
CA LEU A 3 -5.76 -5.09 13.19
C LEU A 3 -6.58 -6.36 13.29
N ASP A 4 -6.94 -6.75 14.54
CA ASP A 4 -7.65 -7.99 14.82
C ASP A 4 -8.42 -7.89 16.14
N THR A 5 -9.48 -8.68 16.27
CA THR A 5 -10.31 -8.74 17.47
C THR A 5 -10.72 -10.17 17.77
N GLU A 6 -10.48 -10.61 19.00
CA GLU A 6 -10.86 -11.93 19.50
C GLU A 6 -11.76 -11.78 20.74
N PHE A 7 -13.00 -12.25 20.67
CA PHE A 7 -13.88 -12.31 21.84
C PHE A 7 -13.59 -13.61 22.62
N VAL A 8 -13.24 -13.46 23.88
CA VAL A 8 -12.93 -14.57 24.78
C VAL A 8 -13.99 -14.65 25.88
N ASN A 9 -14.67 -15.79 25.95
CA ASN A 9 -15.63 -16.09 27.01
C ASN A 9 -15.10 -17.29 27.82
N PRO A 10 -14.29 -17.04 28.86
CA PRO A 10 -13.79 -18.12 29.71
C PRO A 10 -14.97 -18.74 30.49
N GLY A 11 -14.99 -20.05 30.61
CA GLY A 11 -16.07 -20.75 31.33
C GLY A 11 -16.20 -20.38 32.80
N LYS A 12 -15.19 -19.72 33.38
CA LYS A 12 -15.19 -19.07 34.71
C LYS A 12 -14.53 -17.69 34.57
N GLY A 13 -15.26 -16.64 34.96
CA GLY A 13 -14.78 -15.26 34.91
C GLY A 13 -15.60 -14.40 33.94
N GLN A 14 -15.24 -13.11 33.86
CA GLN A 14 -15.90 -12.18 32.95
C GLN A 14 -15.33 -12.34 31.55
N ALA A 15 -16.18 -12.28 30.54
CA ALA A 15 -15.78 -12.24 29.16
C ALA A 15 -15.04 -10.93 28.86
N PHE A 16 -14.12 -10.99 27.90
CA PHE A 16 -13.32 -9.85 27.46
C PHE A 16 -13.04 -9.94 25.96
N THR A 17 -12.65 -8.83 25.36
CA THR A 17 -12.18 -8.80 23.97
C THR A 17 -10.69 -8.54 23.97
N ARG A 18 -9.92 -9.39 23.31
CA ARG A 18 -8.52 -9.14 23.00
C ARG A 18 -8.45 -8.43 21.67
N ILE A 19 -7.76 -7.32 21.62
CA ILE A 19 -7.55 -6.55 20.40
C ILE A 19 -6.07 -6.46 20.08
N LYS A 20 -5.73 -6.63 18.80
CA LYS A 20 -4.40 -6.34 18.27
C LYS A 20 -4.44 -4.99 17.59
N ILE A 21 -3.65 -4.06 18.07
CA ILE A 21 -3.65 -2.67 17.59
C ILE A 21 -2.27 -2.29 17.05
N LYS A 22 -2.27 -1.45 16.01
CA LYS A 22 -1.07 -0.83 15.45
C LYS A 22 -1.14 0.67 15.66
N ASN A 23 -0.11 1.24 16.27
CA ASN A 23 0.07 2.68 16.31
C ASN A 23 0.57 3.17 14.94
N LEU A 24 -0.17 4.08 14.28
CA LEU A 24 0.16 4.56 12.94
C LEU A 24 1.34 5.53 12.91
N ILE A 25 1.71 6.12 14.06
CA ILE A 25 2.84 7.08 14.15
C ILE A 25 4.18 6.35 14.22
N ASN A 26 4.25 5.27 15.05
CA ASN A 26 5.52 4.58 15.32
C ASN A 26 5.54 3.12 14.86
N ASN A 27 4.50 2.68 14.14
CA ASN A 27 4.29 1.33 13.61
C ASN A 27 4.33 0.18 14.64
N LYS A 28 4.34 0.50 15.95
CA LYS A 28 4.34 -0.53 17.00
C LYS A 28 3.00 -1.26 17.05
N ILE A 29 3.09 -2.58 17.18
CA ILE A 29 1.92 -3.45 17.35
C ILE A 29 1.87 -3.86 18.83
N LEU A 30 0.67 -3.74 19.42
CA LEU A 30 0.38 -4.09 20.80
C LEU A 30 -0.87 -4.96 20.85
N GLU A 31 -0.95 -5.84 21.84
CA GLU A 31 -2.18 -6.52 22.22
C GLU A 31 -2.74 -5.84 23.47
N LYS A 32 -4.04 -5.57 23.48
CA LYS A 32 -4.76 -4.99 24.61
C LYS A 32 -6.02 -5.80 24.90
N THR A 33 -6.32 -6.00 26.18
CA THR A 33 -7.56 -6.63 26.63
C THR A 33 -8.53 -5.55 27.01
N ILE A 34 -9.75 -5.59 26.44
CA ILE A 34 -10.86 -4.70 26.73
C ILE A 34 -11.91 -5.48 27.50
N LYS A 35 -12.28 -5.01 28.68
CA LYS A 35 -13.32 -5.64 29.52
C LYS A 35 -14.70 -5.26 29.01
N ILE A 36 -15.70 -6.08 29.30
CA ILE A 36 -17.09 -5.73 29.01
C ILE A 36 -17.46 -4.43 29.74
N GLY A 37 -18.06 -3.50 28.99
CA GLY A 37 -18.45 -2.18 29.49
C GLY A 37 -17.34 -1.10 29.42
N GLU A 38 -16.13 -1.48 29.02
CA GLU A 38 -15.06 -0.51 28.72
C GLU A 38 -15.27 0.08 27.31
N SER A 39 -15.22 1.41 27.21
CA SER A 39 -15.30 2.14 25.94
C SER A 39 -13.94 2.63 25.51
N LEU A 40 -13.72 2.72 24.21
CA LEU A 40 -12.55 3.34 23.59
C LEU A 40 -12.96 4.73 23.07
N ASN A 41 -12.08 5.70 23.26
CA ASN A 41 -12.27 7.00 22.63
C ASN A 41 -12.05 6.87 21.12
N GLU A 42 -12.95 7.41 20.34
CA GLU A 42 -12.79 7.52 18.90
C GLU A 42 -11.72 8.58 18.59
N ALA A 43 -10.84 8.28 17.63
CA ALA A 43 -9.86 9.25 17.17
C ALA A 43 -10.52 10.16 16.12
N ASP A 44 -10.31 11.47 16.24
CA ASP A 44 -10.72 12.44 15.25
C ASP A 44 -9.74 12.41 14.07
N VAL A 45 -10.02 11.53 13.10
CA VAL A 45 -9.24 11.37 11.88
C VAL A 45 -10.05 11.83 10.68
N VAL A 46 -9.37 12.46 9.74
CA VAL A 46 -9.95 12.92 8.47
C VAL A 46 -9.39 12.09 7.34
N ASN A 47 -10.28 11.53 6.51
CA ASN A 47 -9.92 10.87 5.26
C ASN A 47 -10.07 11.88 4.14
N THR A 48 -9.03 12.07 3.35
CA THR A 48 -9.05 12.95 2.18
C THR A 48 -8.32 12.33 1.00
N ASN A 49 -8.66 12.73 -0.22
CA ASN A 49 -7.95 12.32 -1.41
C ASN A 49 -6.90 13.38 -1.75
N MET A 50 -5.67 12.92 -1.89
CA MET A 50 -4.54 13.77 -2.25
C MET A 50 -3.84 13.20 -3.48
N GLN A 51 -3.26 14.08 -4.29
CA GLN A 51 -2.45 13.71 -5.43
C GLN A 51 -0.98 13.70 -5.03
N PHE A 52 -0.28 12.62 -5.36
CA PHE A 52 1.17 12.57 -5.22
C PHE A 52 1.82 13.46 -6.29
N LEU A 53 2.72 14.35 -5.87
CA LEU A 53 3.40 15.28 -6.75
C LEU A 53 4.81 14.80 -7.11
N TYR A 54 5.67 14.68 -6.10
CA TYR A 54 7.08 14.31 -6.29
C TYR A 54 7.72 13.85 -4.98
N THR A 55 8.94 13.34 -5.09
CA THR A 55 9.79 12.98 -3.94
C THR A 55 11.04 13.84 -3.93
N GLU A 56 11.37 14.40 -2.77
CA GLU A 56 12.61 15.13 -2.56
C GLU A 56 13.18 14.82 -1.17
N ASN A 57 14.47 14.52 -1.07
CA ASN A 57 15.18 14.27 0.19
C ASN A 57 14.48 13.25 1.11
N ARG A 58 13.97 12.13 0.54
CA ARG A 58 13.21 11.09 1.26
C ARG A 58 11.87 11.58 1.86
N LYS A 59 11.34 12.67 1.35
CA LYS A 59 10.01 13.18 1.64
C LYS A 59 9.15 13.10 0.41
N PHE A 60 7.92 12.74 0.59
CA PHE A 60 6.89 12.64 -0.44
C PHE A 60 5.94 13.81 -0.30
N PHE A 61 5.68 14.50 -1.39
CA PHE A 61 4.83 15.68 -1.41
C PHE A 61 3.49 15.34 -2.04
N PHE A 62 2.43 15.62 -1.30
CA PHE A 62 1.05 15.40 -1.72
C PHE A 62 0.30 16.71 -1.73
N MET A 63 -0.65 16.86 -2.65
CA MET A 63 -1.53 18.01 -2.76
C MET A 63 -2.97 17.57 -2.53
N ASP A 64 -3.64 18.24 -1.61
CA ASP A 64 -5.08 18.08 -1.42
C ASP A 64 -5.84 18.54 -2.67
N LEU A 65 -6.72 17.70 -3.20
CA LEU A 65 -7.44 17.97 -4.44
C LEU A 65 -8.56 19.01 -4.30
N GLN A 66 -8.93 19.37 -3.08
CA GLN A 66 -9.97 20.37 -2.80
C GLN A 66 -9.39 21.72 -2.42
N THR A 67 -8.39 21.72 -1.53
CA THR A 67 -7.79 22.96 -0.99
C THR A 67 -6.53 23.39 -1.73
N TYR A 68 -5.92 22.48 -2.53
CA TYR A 68 -4.63 22.65 -3.21
C TYR A 68 -3.45 22.89 -2.24
N GLU A 69 -3.66 22.61 -0.96
CA GLU A 69 -2.61 22.65 0.04
C GLU A 69 -1.65 21.47 -0.15
N GLN A 70 -0.35 21.74 -0.03
CA GLN A 70 0.68 20.73 -0.13
C GLN A 70 1.17 20.31 1.25
N LEU A 71 1.23 18.99 1.46
CA LEU A 71 1.71 18.38 2.70
C LEU A 71 2.86 17.44 2.40
N GLU A 72 3.84 17.40 3.31
CA GLU A 72 4.95 16.47 3.22
C GLU A 72 4.74 15.24 4.12
N VAL A 73 5.25 14.10 3.66
CA VAL A 73 5.21 12.82 4.36
C VAL A 73 6.60 12.19 4.33
N ASN A 74 7.07 11.70 5.47
CA ASN A 74 8.31 10.95 5.53
C ASN A 74 8.15 9.56 4.91
N ASP A 75 9.24 9.01 4.36
CA ASP A 75 9.30 7.68 3.75
C ASP A 75 8.86 6.56 4.69
N GLU A 76 9.02 6.71 6.01
CA GLU A 76 8.59 5.74 7.02
C GLU A 76 7.08 5.45 6.99
N ILE A 77 6.26 6.43 6.58
CA ILE A 77 4.80 6.29 6.52
C ILE A 77 4.38 5.49 5.27
N ILE A 78 5.06 5.70 4.15
CA ILE A 78 4.77 5.03 2.88
C ILE A 78 5.47 3.66 2.83
N GLY A 79 6.72 3.62 3.32
CA GLY A 79 7.54 2.42 3.39
C GLY A 79 7.95 1.87 2.02
N GLU A 80 8.20 0.57 1.95
CA GLU A 80 8.67 -0.12 0.73
C GLU A 80 7.71 0.02 -0.45
N ARG A 81 6.44 0.31 -0.19
CA ARG A 81 5.44 0.51 -1.26
C ARG A 81 5.62 1.81 -2.05
N SER A 82 6.54 2.68 -1.60
CA SER A 82 6.87 3.93 -2.31
C SER A 82 7.33 3.71 -3.76
N VAL A 83 7.90 2.54 -4.06
CA VAL A 83 8.28 2.15 -5.42
C VAL A 83 7.09 2.12 -6.39
N TRP A 84 5.88 1.89 -5.89
CA TRP A 84 4.65 1.84 -6.70
C TRP A 84 3.97 3.19 -6.88
N LEU A 85 4.48 4.24 -6.24
CA LEU A 85 3.88 5.56 -6.27
C LEU A 85 4.41 6.34 -7.49
N CYS A 86 3.50 6.71 -8.38
CA CYS A 86 3.81 7.47 -9.58
C CYS A 86 3.28 8.92 -9.45
N GLU A 87 4.04 9.87 -9.99
CA GLU A 87 3.59 11.29 -10.04
C GLU A 87 2.21 11.40 -10.70
N GLY A 88 1.32 12.11 -10.04
CA GLY A 88 -0.08 12.24 -10.47
C GLY A 88 -1.04 11.21 -9.87
N ASP A 89 -0.54 10.19 -9.16
CA ASP A 89 -1.41 9.20 -8.52
C ASP A 89 -2.28 9.85 -7.44
N GLU A 90 -3.57 9.48 -7.45
CA GLU A 90 -4.50 9.85 -6.39
C GLU A 90 -4.45 8.80 -5.29
N CYS A 91 -4.20 9.24 -4.06
CA CYS A 91 -4.09 8.41 -2.88
C CYS A 91 -5.14 8.81 -1.85
N GLU A 92 -5.73 7.82 -1.17
CA GLU A 92 -6.51 8.08 0.02
C GLU A 92 -5.56 8.28 1.21
N VAL A 93 -5.72 9.40 1.90
CA VAL A 93 -4.83 9.83 2.98
C VAL A 93 -5.61 9.95 4.27
N ILE A 94 -5.09 9.36 5.35
CA ILE A 94 -5.63 9.53 6.68
C ILE A 94 -4.79 10.56 7.41
N MET A 95 -5.48 11.60 7.87
CA MET A 95 -4.90 12.70 8.64
C MET A 95 -5.35 12.67 10.09
N TRP A 96 -4.47 13.03 10.98
CA TRP A 96 -4.73 13.27 12.38
C TRP A 96 -3.95 14.50 12.85
N ASP A 97 -4.63 15.44 13.49
CA ASP A 97 -4.03 16.69 13.98
C ASP A 97 -3.22 17.45 12.90
N GLY A 98 -3.81 17.56 11.69
CA GLY A 98 -3.20 18.25 10.55
C GLY A 98 -1.99 17.53 9.93
N LYS A 99 -1.70 16.29 10.34
CA LYS A 99 -0.57 15.51 9.82
C LYS A 99 -1.05 14.24 9.13
N ILE A 100 -0.39 13.87 8.05
CA ILE A 100 -0.62 12.60 7.39
C ILE A 100 -0.03 11.49 8.26
N ILE A 101 -0.88 10.52 8.62
CA ILE A 101 -0.49 9.34 9.43
C ILE A 101 -0.56 8.03 8.65
N GLN A 102 -1.24 8.03 7.50
CA GLN A 102 -1.29 6.89 6.60
C GLN A 102 -1.56 7.37 5.18
N VAL A 103 -0.91 6.74 4.22
CA VAL A 103 -1.16 6.90 2.78
C VAL A 103 -1.55 5.53 2.22
N GLN A 104 -2.70 5.47 1.57
CA GLN A 104 -3.18 4.30 0.88
C GLN A 104 -3.04 4.53 -0.62
N LEU A 105 -2.12 3.79 -1.23
CA LEU A 105 -1.87 3.84 -2.67
C LEU A 105 -3.07 3.28 -3.44
N PRO A 106 -3.24 3.67 -4.72
CA PRO A 106 -4.18 3.00 -5.61
C PRO A 106 -3.93 1.48 -5.59
N GLN A 107 -4.99 0.69 -5.64
CA GLN A 107 -4.85 -0.77 -5.61
C GLN A 107 -3.98 -1.29 -6.76
N PHE A 108 -4.06 -0.64 -7.91
CA PHE A 108 -3.30 -1.01 -9.09
C PHE A 108 -2.62 0.20 -9.69
N VAL A 109 -1.40 -0.01 -10.18
CA VAL A 109 -0.68 0.97 -11.00
C VAL A 109 -0.37 0.37 -12.37
N THR A 110 -0.27 1.24 -13.37
CA THR A 110 0.09 0.84 -14.73
C THR A 110 1.51 1.31 -15.00
N LEU A 111 2.41 0.36 -15.27
CA LEU A 111 3.82 0.62 -15.49
C LEU A 111 4.29 -0.08 -16.76
N LYS A 112 5.26 0.54 -17.44
CA LYS A 112 5.88 0.01 -18.64
C LYS A 112 7.03 -0.92 -18.30
N VAL A 113 7.09 -2.05 -18.98
CA VAL A 113 8.23 -2.98 -18.88
C VAL A 113 9.45 -2.35 -19.58
N LYS A 114 10.47 -2.05 -18.78
CA LYS A 114 11.74 -1.48 -19.26
C LYS A 114 12.64 -2.54 -19.84
N SER A 115 12.76 -3.68 -19.19
CA SER A 115 13.52 -4.83 -19.67
C SER A 115 12.97 -6.14 -19.13
N THR A 116 13.15 -7.22 -19.84
CA THR A 116 12.76 -8.55 -19.41
C THR A 116 13.62 -9.61 -20.10
N GLU A 117 13.80 -10.75 -19.44
CA GLU A 117 14.50 -11.88 -20.04
C GLU A 117 13.77 -12.42 -21.26
N THR A 118 14.54 -12.85 -22.26
CA THR A 118 14.00 -13.60 -23.39
C THR A 118 13.62 -15.00 -22.90
N ALA A 119 12.34 -15.37 -23.04
CA ALA A 119 11.90 -16.73 -22.69
C ALA A 119 12.69 -17.74 -23.54
N ALA A 120 13.37 -18.69 -22.89
CA ALA A 120 14.06 -19.76 -23.58
C ALA A 120 13.03 -20.60 -24.38
N LYS A 121 13.36 -20.85 -25.67
CA LYS A 121 12.54 -21.73 -26.52
C LYS A 121 12.61 -23.16 -25.94
N GLY A 122 11.53 -23.63 -25.36
CA GLY A 122 11.44 -25.03 -24.92
C GLY A 122 10.46 -25.37 -23.80
N ASP A 123 10.05 -24.38 -22.99
CA ASP A 123 9.07 -24.63 -21.94
C ASP A 123 7.67 -24.23 -22.37
N THR A 124 6.69 -25.01 -21.91
CA THR A 124 5.25 -24.78 -22.13
C THR A 124 4.87 -23.35 -21.75
N VAL A 125 4.62 -22.53 -22.76
CA VAL A 125 4.53 -21.07 -22.76
C VAL A 125 3.48 -20.47 -21.79
N SER A 126 2.64 -21.29 -21.19
CA SER A 126 1.48 -20.81 -20.40
C SER A 126 1.65 -20.84 -18.89
N ALA A 127 2.75 -21.40 -18.37
CA ALA A 127 2.96 -21.53 -16.91
C ALA A 127 4.29 -20.94 -16.40
N THR A 128 5.18 -20.45 -17.29
CA THR A 128 6.49 -19.96 -16.89
C THR A 128 6.43 -18.46 -16.65
N LEU A 129 6.76 -18.06 -15.43
CA LEU A 129 7.00 -16.66 -15.08
C LEU A 129 8.48 -16.32 -15.36
N LYS A 130 8.73 -15.09 -15.78
CA LYS A 130 10.06 -14.53 -15.97
C LYS A 130 10.19 -13.20 -15.25
N GLU A 131 11.40 -12.79 -14.97
CA GLU A 131 11.66 -11.51 -14.33
C GLU A 131 11.56 -10.35 -15.34
N ALA A 132 10.98 -9.25 -14.88
CA ALA A 132 10.87 -8.02 -15.63
C ALA A 132 11.20 -6.84 -14.71
N ILE A 133 11.94 -5.88 -15.26
CA ILE A 133 12.22 -4.60 -14.60
C ILE A 133 11.28 -3.57 -15.22
N LEU A 134 10.59 -2.84 -14.38
CA LEU A 134 9.66 -1.80 -14.79
C LEU A 134 10.36 -0.44 -14.92
N GLU A 135 9.69 0.53 -15.52
CA GLU A 135 10.23 1.88 -15.77
C GLU A 135 10.65 2.63 -14.49
N ASN A 136 9.98 2.33 -13.37
CA ASN A 136 10.30 2.85 -12.03
C ASN A 136 11.42 2.07 -11.31
N GLY A 137 11.99 1.05 -11.94
CA GLY A 137 13.05 0.20 -11.39
C GLY A 137 12.56 -0.97 -10.54
N ALA A 138 11.25 -1.14 -10.35
CA ALA A 138 10.72 -2.29 -9.63
C ALA A 138 10.89 -3.58 -10.43
N GLU A 139 11.17 -4.68 -9.72
CA GLU A 139 11.26 -6.02 -10.27
C GLU A 139 9.98 -6.80 -10.00
N VAL A 140 9.40 -7.38 -11.06
CA VAL A 140 8.17 -8.18 -10.96
C VAL A 140 8.30 -9.44 -11.79
N LYS A 141 7.61 -10.49 -11.34
CA LYS A 141 7.46 -11.72 -12.13
C LYS A 141 6.27 -11.58 -13.07
N VAL A 142 6.50 -11.76 -14.35
CA VAL A 142 5.49 -11.63 -15.40
C VAL A 142 5.39 -12.91 -16.24
N PRO A 143 4.23 -13.20 -16.86
CA PRO A 143 4.10 -14.29 -17.81
C PRO A 143 5.11 -14.19 -18.97
N ALA A 144 5.57 -15.32 -19.49
CA ALA A 144 6.59 -15.42 -20.54
C ALA A 144 6.25 -14.62 -21.82
N PHE A 145 4.95 -14.39 -22.11
CA PHE A 145 4.50 -13.65 -23.30
C PHE A 145 4.65 -12.13 -23.20
N ILE A 146 4.90 -11.60 -22.01
CA ILE A 146 5.10 -10.15 -21.80
C ILE A 146 6.45 -9.74 -22.42
N LYS A 147 6.43 -8.62 -23.15
CA LYS A 147 7.60 -8.09 -23.86
C LYS A 147 8.01 -6.72 -23.31
N GLU A 148 9.26 -6.37 -23.60
CA GLU A 148 9.76 -5.01 -23.40
C GLU A 148 8.87 -3.98 -24.11
N GLY A 149 8.62 -2.86 -23.45
CA GLY A 149 7.79 -1.78 -23.96
C GLY A 149 6.28 -1.98 -23.75
N GLU A 150 5.84 -3.15 -23.33
CA GLU A 150 4.42 -3.36 -22.99
C GLU A 150 4.09 -2.75 -21.63
N SER A 151 2.85 -2.26 -21.49
CA SER A 151 2.33 -1.75 -20.22
C SER A 151 1.60 -2.87 -19.47
N ILE A 152 1.90 -2.99 -18.21
CA ILE A 152 1.29 -3.99 -17.31
C ILE A 152 0.63 -3.30 -16.11
N LYS A 153 -0.35 -3.97 -15.57
CA LYS A 153 -1.02 -3.61 -14.31
C LYS A 153 -0.40 -4.42 -13.17
N VAL A 154 0.00 -3.73 -12.12
CA VAL A 154 0.61 -4.34 -10.92
C VAL A 154 -0.26 -4.02 -9.72
N ASP A 155 -0.51 -5.01 -8.86
CA ASP A 155 -1.16 -4.82 -7.57
C ASP A 155 -0.15 -4.22 -6.58
N THR A 156 -0.44 -3.02 -6.07
CA THR A 156 0.49 -2.28 -5.20
C THR A 156 0.62 -2.87 -3.80
N LYS A 157 -0.30 -3.76 -3.42
CA LYS A 157 -0.29 -4.41 -2.11
C LYS A 157 0.60 -5.64 -2.09
N SER A 158 0.52 -6.48 -3.14
CA SER A 158 1.33 -7.70 -3.27
C SER A 158 2.63 -7.49 -4.05
N GLY A 159 2.71 -6.43 -4.87
CA GLY A 159 3.81 -6.22 -5.82
C GLY A 159 3.76 -7.16 -7.02
N GLU A 160 2.62 -7.80 -7.28
CA GLU A 160 2.51 -8.84 -8.31
C GLU A 160 1.86 -8.32 -9.59
N TYR A 161 2.25 -8.92 -10.70
CA TYR A 161 1.60 -8.73 -11.99
C TYR A 161 0.12 -9.11 -11.91
N SER A 162 -0.76 -8.22 -12.35
CA SER A 162 -2.20 -8.47 -12.43
C SER A 162 -2.65 -8.76 -13.86
N SER A 163 -2.35 -7.89 -14.81
CA SER A 163 -2.77 -8.03 -16.19
C SER A 163 -1.92 -7.20 -17.16
N ARG A 164 -2.00 -7.55 -18.44
CA ARG A 164 -1.45 -6.73 -19.52
C ARG A 164 -2.48 -5.68 -19.94
N ILE A 165 -2.02 -4.46 -20.16
CA ILE A 165 -2.82 -3.41 -20.80
C ILE A 165 -2.71 -3.59 -22.32
N LYS A 166 -3.83 -3.77 -22.97
CA LYS A 166 -3.89 -3.74 -24.44
C LYS A 166 -4.02 -2.27 -24.87
N ASN A 167 -3.04 -1.78 -25.58
CA ASN A 167 -3.15 -0.52 -26.32
C ASN A 167 -4.08 -0.69 -27.51
#